data_cf7de223e22d0c9f6798d9123d40764a
#
_entry.id   cf7de223e22d0c9f6798d9123d40764a
#
_cell.length_a   1.000
_cell.length_b   1.000
_cell.length_c   1.000
_cell.angle_alpha   90.00
_cell.angle_beta   90.00
_cell.angle_gamma   90.00
#
_symmetry.space_group_name_H-M   'P 1'
#
loop_
_entity.id
_entity.type
_entity.pdbx_description
1 polymer ?
#
loop_
_entity_poly.entity_id
_entity_poly.type
_entity_poly.pdbx_seq_one_letter_code
_entity_poly.pdbx_strand_id
1 'polypeptide(L)'
;MILPAVFRPLILAWLAWVSYVDHRTWTIPWYLTWPVTVGMCLVQAARGAWVPLALFLAYLAWDTSYGDVRRLLGRRYLELRDDERWLIPTPLAIALTVPGVVVARGQGEGSFTFTLAFALVHAAWRWGWLPGGDVALLTALLALFPTMRFILLAALVVSGVALLRLYLRQREDLLYAGQMLFVAGPLAAWEVLRTALRQKAQSQPAAWLLALPGALATLLL
;
A
#
# COMPACT_ATOMS: atom_id res chain seq x y z
N MET A 1 10.42 -14.82 -9.50
CA MET A 1 11.80 -14.28 -9.62
C MET A 1 12.55 -14.68 -8.36
N ILE A 2 13.50 -15.59 -8.43
CA ILE A 2 14.33 -15.94 -7.26
C ILE A 2 15.39 -14.84 -7.14
N LEU A 3 15.28 -14.02 -6.11
CA LEU A 3 16.33 -13.06 -5.77
C LEU A 3 17.61 -13.84 -5.41
N PRO A 4 18.77 -13.49 -6.01
CA PRO A 4 20.03 -14.12 -5.61
C PRO A 4 20.24 -14.01 -4.10
N ALA A 5 20.71 -15.06 -3.47
CA ALA A 5 20.90 -15.14 -2.00
C ALA A 5 21.71 -13.96 -1.43
N VAL A 6 22.62 -13.40 -2.25
CA VAL A 6 23.44 -12.22 -1.89
C VAL A 6 22.61 -10.98 -1.59
N PHE A 7 21.42 -10.82 -2.20
CA PHE A 7 20.57 -9.65 -1.95
C PHE A 7 19.71 -9.77 -0.69
N ARG A 8 19.53 -10.98 -0.15
CA ARG A 8 18.71 -11.20 1.05
C ARG A 8 19.14 -10.35 2.25
N PRO A 9 20.44 -10.35 2.66
CA PRO A 9 20.89 -9.53 3.78
C PRO A 9 20.71 -8.02 3.51
N LEU A 10 20.88 -7.57 2.27
CA LEU A 10 20.68 -6.16 1.91
C LEU A 10 19.21 -5.74 2.04
N ILE A 11 18.27 -6.59 1.61
CA ILE A 11 16.84 -6.32 1.77
C ILE A 11 16.45 -6.31 3.24
N LEU A 12 16.93 -7.25 4.04
CA LEU A 12 16.66 -7.29 5.47
C LEU A 12 17.23 -6.06 6.19
N ALA A 13 18.45 -5.64 5.86
CA ALA A 13 19.06 -4.43 6.41
C ALA A 13 18.27 -3.17 6.01
N TRP A 14 17.83 -3.08 4.74
CA TRP A 14 16.98 -1.99 4.26
C TRP A 14 15.64 -1.95 5.00
N LEU A 15 14.96 -3.09 5.18
CA LEU A 15 13.70 -3.17 5.91
C LEU A 15 13.86 -2.76 7.39
N ALA A 16 14.94 -3.21 8.03
CA ALA A 16 15.27 -2.80 9.40
C ALA A 16 15.50 -1.29 9.48
N TRP A 17 16.22 -0.71 8.52
CA TRP A 17 16.47 0.72 8.46
C TRP A 17 15.21 1.53 8.24
N VAL A 18 14.34 1.14 7.30
CA VAL A 18 13.05 1.80 7.07
C VAL A 18 12.18 1.77 8.32
N SER A 19 12.10 0.60 8.98
CA SER A 19 11.34 0.44 10.24
C SER A 19 11.89 1.30 11.37
N TYR A 20 13.21 1.41 11.48
CA TYR A 20 13.87 2.28 12.47
C TYR A 20 13.57 3.75 12.22
N VAL A 21 13.68 4.21 10.96
CA VAL A 21 13.39 5.61 10.59
C VAL A 21 11.93 5.94 10.88
N ASP A 22 10.99 5.08 10.45
CA ASP A 22 9.57 5.27 10.71
C ASP A 22 9.27 5.33 12.22
N HIS A 23 9.86 4.43 13.00
CA HIS A 23 9.69 4.44 14.46
C HIS A 23 10.16 5.75 15.10
N ARG A 24 11.24 6.34 14.57
CA ARG A 24 11.84 7.56 15.13
C ARG A 24 11.16 8.84 14.65
N THR A 25 10.73 8.89 13.39
CA THR A 25 10.25 10.11 12.72
C THR A 25 8.75 10.11 12.45
N TRP A 26 8.08 8.95 12.62
CA TRP A 26 6.67 8.72 12.28
C TRP A 26 6.36 8.95 10.79
N THR A 27 7.39 8.90 9.96
CA THR A 27 7.29 9.10 8.51
C THR A 27 8.29 8.23 7.79
N ILE A 28 7.90 7.69 6.63
CA ILE A 28 8.82 6.98 5.74
C ILE A 28 9.21 7.94 4.63
N PRO A 29 10.48 8.41 4.59
CA PRO A 29 10.94 9.29 3.53
C PRO A 29 10.92 8.59 2.17
N TRP A 30 10.49 9.30 1.14
CA TRP A 30 10.41 8.79 -0.23
C TRP A 30 11.75 8.26 -0.78
N TYR A 31 12.87 8.86 -0.40
CA TYR A 31 14.20 8.44 -0.85
C TYR A 31 14.63 7.05 -0.33
N LEU A 32 13.93 6.49 0.65
CA LEU A 32 14.16 5.11 1.13
C LEU A 32 13.40 4.06 0.33
N THR A 33 12.29 4.43 -0.30
CA THR A 33 11.38 3.48 -0.96
C THR A 33 11.39 3.60 -2.48
N TRP A 34 11.41 4.83 -3.02
CA TRP A 34 11.34 5.06 -4.47
C TRP A 34 12.52 4.49 -5.25
N PRO A 35 13.79 4.62 -4.82
CA PRO A 35 14.89 4.01 -5.55
C PRO A 35 14.75 2.51 -5.71
N VAL A 36 14.23 1.82 -4.68
CA VAL A 36 13.96 0.37 -4.73
C VAL A 36 12.85 0.09 -5.73
N THR A 37 11.74 0.84 -5.67
CA THR A 37 10.62 0.68 -6.60
C THR A 37 11.06 0.90 -8.05
N VAL A 38 11.71 2.03 -8.33
CA VAL A 38 12.19 2.38 -9.68
C VAL A 38 13.18 1.34 -10.18
N GLY A 39 14.18 0.97 -9.36
CA GLY A 39 15.19 -0.03 -9.72
C GLY A 39 14.56 -1.37 -10.09
N MET A 40 13.60 -1.84 -9.31
CA MET A 40 12.91 -3.11 -9.59
C MET A 40 11.98 -3.03 -10.79
N CYS A 41 11.29 -1.91 -10.99
CA CYS A 41 10.48 -1.69 -12.20
C CYS A 41 11.35 -1.62 -13.46
N LEU A 42 12.56 -1.03 -13.38
CA LEU A 42 13.54 -1.03 -14.49
C LEU A 42 14.03 -2.45 -14.80
N VAL A 43 14.33 -3.25 -13.78
CA VAL A 43 14.71 -4.66 -13.97
C VAL A 43 13.58 -5.45 -14.64
N GLN A 44 12.34 -5.21 -14.26
CA GLN A 44 11.17 -5.84 -14.90
C GLN A 44 11.00 -5.36 -16.36
N ALA A 45 11.15 -4.07 -16.60
CA ALA A 45 11.07 -3.49 -17.95
C ALA A 45 12.15 -4.05 -18.89
N ALA A 46 13.39 -4.22 -18.41
CA ALA A 46 14.49 -4.87 -19.14
C ALA A 46 14.19 -6.33 -19.51
N ARG A 47 13.26 -6.98 -18.81
CA ARG A 47 12.77 -8.35 -19.10
C ARG A 47 11.49 -8.36 -19.95
N GLY A 48 11.07 -7.22 -20.50
CA GLY A 48 9.87 -7.07 -21.32
C GLY A 48 8.60 -6.71 -20.56
N ALA A 49 8.64 -6.60 -19.23
CA ALA A 49 7.50 -6.21 -18.39
C ALA A 49 7.55 -4.70 -18.07
N TRP A 50 7.27 -3.88 -19.06
CA TRP A 50 7.39 -2.41 -18.99
C TRP A 50 6.19 -1.71 -18.33
N VAL A 51 5.01 -2.37 -18.24
CA VAL A 51 3.78 -1.76 -17.69
C VAL A 51 3.95 -1.31 -16.23
N PRO A 52 4.59 -2.07 -15.32
CA PRO A 52 4.86 -1.62 -13.95
C PRO A 52 5.58 -0.28 -13.89
N LEU A 53 6.62 -0.11 -14.72
CA LEU A 53 7.38 1.13 -14.79
C LEU A 53 6.54 2.28 -15.34
N ALA A 54 5.85 2.06 -16.46
CA ALA A 54 5.01 3.08 -17.10
C ALA A 54 3.90 3.55 -16.15
N LEU A 55 3.23 2.62 -15.48
CA LEU A 55 2.17 2.95 -14.52
C LEU A 55 2.73 3.71 -13.32
N PHE A 56 3.83 3.27 -12.74
CA PHE A 56 4.47 3.96 -11.62
C PHE A 56 4.87 5.40 -12.01
N LEU A 57 5.49 5.59 -13.17
CA LEU A 57 5.88 6.92 -13.67
C LEU A 57 4.67 7.80 -13.97
N ALA A 58 3.59 7.23 -14.52
CA ALA A 58 2.36 7.96 -14.77
C ALA A 58 1.71 8.48 -13.47
N TYR A 59 1.68 7.63 -12.43
CA TYR A 59 1.18 8.03 -11.12
C TYR A 59 2.09 9.06 -10.45
N LEU A 60 3.41 8.91 -10.58
CA LEU A 60 4.37 9.88 -10.07
C LEU A 60 4.21 11.25 -10.75
N ALA A 61 4.13 11.27 -12.07
CA ALA A 61 3.89 12.48 -12.83
C ALA A 61 2.55 13.13 -12.44
N TRP A 62 1.51 12.33 -12.23
CA TRP A 62 0.22 12.81 -11.76
C TRP A 62 0.31 13.42 -10.35
N ASP A 63 0.96 12.75 -9.42
CA ASP A 63 1.10 13.25 -8.04
C ASP A 63 1.94 14.52 -7.97
N THR A 64 2.98 14.66 -8.80
CA THR A 64 3.78 15.89 -8.88
C THR A 64 3.04 17.04 -9.56
N SER A 65 2.26 16.75 -10.61
CA SER A 65 1.46 17.76 -11.33
C SER A 65 0.17 18.17 -10.62
N TYR A 66 -0.26 17.37 -9.64
CA TYR A 66 -1.52 17.63 -8.91
C TYR A 66 -1.52 18.99 -8.18
N GLY A 67 -0.36 19.42 -7.68
CA GLY A 67 -0.19 20.75 -7.10
C GLY A 67 -0.44 21.87 -8.09
N ASP A 68 -0.02 21.69 -9.34
CA ASP A 68 -0.19 22.67 -10.42
C ASP A 68 -1.62 22.67 -10.94
N VAL A 69 -2.24 21.50 -11.08
CA VAL A 69 -3.66 21.37 -11.40
C VAL A 69 -4.52 22.05 -10.32
N ARG A 70 -4.17 21.89 -9.06
CA ARG A 70 -4.83 22.56 -7.94
C ARG A 70 -4.70 24.08 -8.02
N ARG A 71 -3.54 24.61 -8.45
CA ARG A 71 -3.35 26.04 -8.69
C ARG A 71 -4.15 26.55 -9.88
N LEU A 72 -4.24 25.76 -10.96
CA LEU A 72 -5.02 26.09 -12.17
C LEU A 72 -6.52 26.12 -11.92
N LEU A 73 -7.04 25.20 -11.13
CA LEU A 73 -8.46 25.15 -10.76
C LEU A 73 -8.86 26.24 -9.73
N GLY A 74 -7.87 26.87 -9.10
CA GLY A 74 -8.04 28.06 -8.27
C GLY A 74 -9.05 27.91 -7.14
N ARG A 75 -9.86 28.96 -6.92
CA ARG A 75 -10.87 29.00 -5.84
C ARG A 75 -11.91 27.88 -5.92
N ARG A 76 -12.32 27.47 -7.11
CA ARG A 76 -13.31 26.39 -7.28
C ARG A 76 -12.86 25.06 -6.67
N TYR A 77 -11.57 24.76 -6.68
CA TYR A 77 -11.07 23.53 -6.04
C TYR A 77 -11.08 23.63 -4.50
N LEU A 78 -10.88 24.82 -3.94
CA LEU A 78 -10.89 25.06 -2.50
C LEU A 78 -12.32 24.99 -1.93
N GLU A 79 -13.33 25.24 -2.76
CA GLU A 79 -14.76 25.16 -2.40
C GLU A 79 -15.28 23.73 -2.42
N LEU A 80 -14.57 22.78 -3.05
CA LEU A 80 -14.94 21.36 -3.02
C LEU A 80 -14.76 20.81 -1.60
N ARG A 81 -15.76 20.09 -1.14
CA ARG A 81 -15.69 19.35 0.13
C ARG A 81 -14.58 18.30 0.06
N ASP A 82 -14.03 17.91 1.20
CA ASP A 82 -12.94 16.95 1.26
C ASP A 82 -13.31 15.58 0.65
N ASP A 83 -14.58 15.21 0.73
CA ASP A 83 -15.15 14.01 0.11
C ASP A 83 -15.29 14.12 -1.42
N GLU A 84 -15.37 15.31 -1.98
CA GLU A 84 -15.48 15.54 -3.43
C GLU A 84 -14.12 15.67 -4.12
N ARG A 85 -13.08 16.06 -3.39
CA ARG A 85 -11.71 16.26 -3.94
C ARG A 85 -11.09 15.00 -4.53
N TRP A 86 -11.50 13.83 -4.09
CA TRP A 86 -11.01 12.55 -4.61
C TRP A 86 -11.72 12.12 -5.92
N LEU A 87 -12.88 12.71 -6.24
CA LEU A 87 -13.64 12.39 -7.46
C LEU A 87 -12.88 12.76 -8.74
N ILE A 88 -12.05 13.81 -8.70
CA ILE A 88 -11.32 14.29 -9.88
C ILE A 88 -10.18 13.34 -10.30
N PRO A 89 -9.30 12.86 -9.40
CA PRO A 89 -8.23 11.94 -9.77
C PRO A 89 -8.70 10.50 -10.01
N THR A 90 -9.84 10.10 -9.45
CA THR A 90 -10.31 8.70 -9.53
C THR A 90 -10.61 8.23 -10.95
N PRO A 91 -11.34 8.96 -11.81
CA PRO A 91 -11.59 8.54 -13.20
C PRO A 91 -10.31 8.39 -14.01
N LEU A 92 -9.34 9.28 -13.81
CA LEU A 92 -8.05 9.19 -14.51
C LEU A 92 -7.24 7.99 -14.01
N ALA A 93 -7.21 7.75 -12.71
CA ALA A 93 -6.56 6.58 -12.13
C ALA A 93 -7.18 5.27 -12.69
N ILE A 94 -8.50 5.20 -12.81
CA ILE A 94 -9.20 4.07 -13.43
C ILE A 94 -8.83 3.95 -14.93
N ALA A 95 -8.87 5.08 -15.66
CA ALA A 95 -8.56 5.11 -17.09
C ALA A 95 -7.12 4.68 -17.39
N LEU A 96 -6.18 4.94 -16.49
CA LEU A 96 -4.79 4.46 -16.64
C LEU A 96 -4.62 3.01 -16.18
N THR A 97 -5.30 2.63 -15.10
CA THR A 97 -5.11 1.33 -14.46
C THR A 97 -5.76 0.19 -15.26
N VAL A 98 -6.98 0.37 -15.76
CA VAL A 98 -7.70 -0.70 -16.46
C VAL A 98 -6.97 -1.17 -17.70
N PRO A 99 -6.56 -0.30 -18.65
CA PRO A 99 -5.72 -0.71 -19.77
C PRO A 99 -4.38 -1.29 -19.32
N GLY A 100 -3.76 -0.70 -18.30
CA GLY A 100 -2.50 -1.18 -17.72
C GLY A 100 -2.60 -2.62 -17.24
N VAL A 101 -3.65 -2.98 -16.49
CA VAL A 101 -3.90 -4.34 -16.00
C VAL A 101 -4.09 -5.32 -17.16
N VAL A 102 -4.85 -4.94 -18.18
CA VAL A 102 -5.09 -5.78 -19.37
C VAL A 102 -3.77 -6.07 -20.11
N VAL A 103 -2.96 -5.05 -20.36
CA VAL A 103 -1.67 -5.20 -21.04
C VAL A 103 -0.66 -5.96 -20.18
N ALA A 104 -0.63 -5.69 -18.88
CA ALA A 104 0.26 -6.37 -17.92
C ALA A 104 0.03 -7.88 -17.85
N ARG A 105 -1.23 -8.33 -18.07
CA ARG A 105 -1.57 -9.76 -18.15
C ARG A 105 -0.80 -10.47 -19.25
N GLY A 106 -0.59 -9.81 -20.40
CA GLY A 106 0.21 -10.33 -21.50
C GLY A 106 1.72 -10.33 -21.24
N GLN A 107 2.19 -9.57 -20.25
CA GLN A 107 3.62 -9.46 -19.89
C GLN A 107 4.06 -10.46 -18.79
N GLY A 108 3.13 -11.29 -18.31
CA GLY A 108 3.39 -12.32 -17.30
C GLY A 108 2.86 -12.01 -15.91
N GLU A 109 2.86 -13.03 -15.05
CA GLU A 109 2.25 -12.98 -13.70
C GLU A 109 2.82 -11.84 -12.85
N GLY A 110 4.13 -11.62 -12.86
CA GLY A 110 4.75 -10.57 -12.04
C GLY A 110 4.29 -9.16 -12.42
N SER A 111 4.19 -8.87 -13.73
CA SER A 111 3.70 -7.59 -14.23
C SER A 111 2.24 -7.37 -13.85
N PHE A 112 1.41 -8.38 -14.07
CA PHE A 112 -0.01 -8.34 -13.73
C PHE A 112 -0.23 -8.14 -12.21
N THR A 113 0.46 -8.95 -11.40
CA THR A 113 0.35 -8.91 -9.93
C THR A 113 0.78 -7.55 -9.37
N PHE A 114 1.93 -7.03 -9.83
CA PHE A 114 2.37 -5.70 -9.42
C PHE A 114 1.36 -4.63 -9.81
N THR A 115 0.93 -4.61 -11.06
CA THR A 115 0.01 -3.58 -11.59
C THR A 115 -1.31 -3.56 -10.85
N LEU A 116 -1.91 -4.72 -10.62
CA LEU A 116 -3.17 -4.85 -9.88
C LEU A 116 -3.02 -4.42 -8.42
N ALA A 117 -1.99 -4.92 -7.73
CA ALA A 117 -1.77 -4.61 -6.33
C ALA A 117 -1.38 -3.15 -6.12
N PHE A 118 -0.54 -2.57 -7.00
CA PHE A 118 -0.21 -1.15 -6.99
C PHE A 118 -1.46 -0.28 -7.12
N ALA A 119 -2.36 -0.62 -8.04
CA ALA A 119 -3.61 0.10 -8.23
C ALA A 119 -4.49 0.07 -6.97
N LEU A 120 -4.63 -1.11 -6.33
CA LEU A 120 -5.41 -1.27 -5.10
C LEU A 120 -4.81 -0.49 -3.93
N VAL A 121 -3.49 -0.58 -3.73
CA VAL A 121 -2.77 0.14 -2.68
C VAL A 121 -2.89 1.65 -2.89
N HIS A 122 -2.76 2.12 -4.13
CA HIS A 122 -2.90 3.53 -4.46
C HIS A 122 -4.32 4.04 -4.28
N ALA A 123 -5.34 3.25 -4.66
CA ALA A 123 -6.74 3.56 -4.40
C ALA A 123 -7.01 3.66 -2.88
N ALA A 124 -6.51 2.72 -2.09
CA ALA A 124 -6.64 2.74 -0.63
C ALA A 124 -6.00 3.99 -0.01
N TRP A 125 -4.87 4.45 -0.56
CA TRP A 125 -4.27 5.71 -0.15
C TRP A 125 -5.16 6.92 -0.50
N ARG A 126 -5.66 6.98 -1.73
CA ARG A 126 -6.56 8.08 -2.17
C ARG A 126 -7.84 8.15 -1.34
N TRP A 127 -8.34 7.02 -0.89
CA TRP A 127 -9.50 6.97 0.02
C TRP A 127 -9.15 7.24 1.50
N GLY A 128 -7.89 7.54 1.79
CA GLY A 128 -7.43 7.83 3.16
C GLY A 128 -7.38 6.60 4.06
N TRP A 129 -7.38 5.39 3.49
CA TRP A 129 -7.29 4.14 4.27
C TRP A 129 -5.86 3.79 4.65
N LEU A 130 -4.89 4.24 3.86
CA LEU A 130 -3.46 4.02 4.09
C LEU A 130 -2.70 5.34 4.14
N PRO A 131 -1.76 5.52 5.07
CA PRO A 131 -0.82 6.64 5.07
C PRO A 131 0.12 6.58 3.86
N GLY A 132 0.57 7.73 3.36
CA GLY A 132 1.43 7.79 2.18
C GLY A 132 2.76 7.06 2.32
N GLY A 133 3.35 7.06 3.51
CA GLY A 133 4.58 6.32 3.81
C GLY A 133 4.40 4.81 3.69
N ASP A 134 3.28 4.28 4.21
CA ASP A 134 2.94 2.86 4.12
C ASP A 134 2.72 2.43 2.66
N VAL A 135 2.06 3.27 1.87
CA VAL A 135 1.86 3.03 0.42
C VAL A 135 3.20 2.95 -0.30
N ALA A 136 4.12 3.86 -0.01
CA ALA A 136 5.45 3.87 -0.62
C ALA A 136 6.25 2.59 -0.26
N LEU A 137 6.18 2.14 0.99
CA LEU A 137 6.82 0.89 1.42
C LEU A 137 6.17 -0.34 0.78
N LEU A 138 4.82 -0.42 0.80
CA LEU A 138 4.10 -1.52 0.14
C LEU A 138 4.41 -1.58 -1.35
N THR A 139 4.47 -0.44 -2.04
CA THR A 139 4.82 -0.39 -3.46
C THR A 139 6.23 -0.91 -3.71
N ALA A 140 7.20 -0.54 -2.87
CA ALA A 140 8.56 -1.06 -2.97
C ALA A 140 8.63 -2.58 -2.73
N LEU A 141 7.89 -3.09 -1.76
CA LEU A 141 7.79 -4.53 -1.49
C LEU A 141 7.11 -5.30 -2.63
N LEU A 142 6.05 -4.74 -3.22
CA LEU A 142 5.40 -5.31 -4.40
C LEU A 142 6.32 -5.33 -5.62
N ALA A 143 7.17 -4.32 -5.78
CA ALA A 143 8.18 -4.30 -6.85
C ALA A 143 9.26 -5.37 -6.65
N LEU A 144 9.68 -5.61 -5.40
CA LEU A 144 10.63 -6.66 -5.03
C LEU A 144 10.04 -8.08 -5.18
N PHE A 145 8.78 -8.25 -4.77
CA PHE A 145 8.08 -9.55 -4.73
C PHE A 145 6.76 -9.50 -5.50
N PRO A 146 6.80 -9.37 -6.85
CA PRO A 146 5.59 -9.21 -7.65
C PRO A 146 4.89 -10.58 -7.87
N THR A 147 4.51 -11.26 -6.79
CA THR A 147 3.87 -12.56 -6.82
C THR A 147 2.60 -12.57 -5.99
N MET A 148 1.61 -13.33 -6.43
CA MET A 148 0.37 -13.51 -5.65
C MET A 148 0.65 -14.13 -4.28
N ARG A 149 1.66 -14.99 -4.17
CA ARG A 149 2.09 -15.58 -2.89
C ARG A 149 2.52 -14.51 -1.89
N PHE A 150 3.26 -13.50 -2.34
CA PHE A 150 3.64 -12.38 -1.48
C PHE A 150 2.43 -11.57 -1.01
N ILE A 151 1.47 -11.29 -1.90
CA ILE A 151 0.24 -10.57 -1.53
C ILE A 151 -0.53 -11.33 -0.46
N LEU A 152 -0.72 -12.65 -0.65
CA LEU A 152 -1.40 -13.48 0.33
C LEU A 152 -0.65 -13.53 1.67
N LEU A 153 0.68 -13.68 1.63
CA LEU A 153 1.52 -13.63 2.83
C LEU A 153 1.39 -12.30 3.54
N ALA A 154 1.47 -11.19 2.80
CA ALA A 154 1.35 -9.84 3.35
C ALA A 154 -0.04 -9.62 3.98
N ALA A 155 -1.10 -10.02 3.28
CA ALA A 155 -2.46 -9.93 3.81
C ALA A 155 -2.63 -10.75 5.10
N LEU A 156 -2.11 -11.97 5.13
CA LEU A 156 -2.20 -12.85 6.30
C LEU A 156 -1.42 -12.29 7.49
N VAL A 157 -0.19 -11.85 7.29
CA VAL A 157 0.66 -11.31 8.37
C VAL A 157 0.08 -10.01 8.89
N VAL A 158 -0.28 -9.07 8.02
CA VAL A 158 -0.85 -7.77 8.43
C VAL A 158 -2.17 -7.97 9.16
N SER A 159 -3.06 -8.80 8.64
CA SER A 159 -4.34 -9.09 9.29
C SER A 159 -4.15 -9.82 10.62
N GLY A 160 -3.27 -10.81 10.67
CA GLY A 160 -2.98 -11.56 11.88
C GLY A 160 -2.41 -10.68 13.00
N VAL A 161 -1.44 -9.83 12.68
CA VAL A 161 -0.88 -8.89 13.65
C VAL A 161 -1.88 -7.81 14.05
N ALA A 162 -2.71 -7.32 13.11
CA ALA A 162 -3.77 -6.38 13.41
C ALA A 162 -4.79 -6.97 14.39
N LEU A 163 -5.23 -8.20 14.14
CA LEU A 163 -6.15 -8.94 15.02
C LEU A 163 -5.52 -9.22 16.40
N LEU A 164 -4.24 -9.63 16.44
CA LEU A 164 -3.53 -9.86 17.70
C LEU A 164 -3.43 -8.57 18.52
N ARG A 165 -3.08 -7.44 17.88
CA ARG A 165 -3.06 -6.12 18.53
C ARG A 165 -4.42 -5.70 19.04
N LEU A 166 -5.46 -5.90 18.23
CA LEU A 166 -6.82 -5.60 18.60
C LEU A 166 -7.22 -6.44 19.82
N TYR A 167 -6.92 -7.75 19.81
CA TYR A 167 -7.17 -8.65 20.95
C TYR A 167 -6.44 -8.21 22.23
N LEU A 168 -5.14 -7.89 22.13
CA LEU A 168 -4.35 -7.51 23.29
C LEU A 168 -4.71 -6.15 23.88
N ARG A 169 -5.17 -5.20 23.07
CA ARG A 169 -5.38 -3.81 23.46
C ARG A 169 -6.84 -3.40 23.58
N GLN A 170 -7.72 -4.09 22.91
CA GLN A 170 -9.15 -3.73 22.75
C GLN A 170 -10.05 -4.95 22.95
N ARG A 171 -9.68 -5.81 23.90
CA ARG A 171 -10.45 -7.02 24.21
C ARG A 171 -11.94 -6.70 24.43
N GLU A 172 -12.23 -5.59 25.11
CA GLU A 172 -13.61 -5.15 25.39
C GLU A 172 -14.35 -4.73 24.11
N ASP A 173 -13.69 -3.97 23.22
CA ASP A 173 -14.28 -3.56 21.95
C ASP A 173 -14.54 -4.75 21.02
N LEU A 174 -13.65 -5.76 21.05
CA LEU A 174 -13.85 -7.04 20.31
C LEU A 174 -15.01 -7.85 20.87
N LEU A 175 -15.13 -7.95 22.17
CA LEU A 175 -16.24 -8.62 22.83
C LEU A 175 -17.57 -7.91 22.51
N TYR A 176 -17.55 -6.58 22.56
CA TYR A 176 -18.71 -5.77 22.19
C TYR A 176 -19.09 -5.91 20.71
N ALA A 177 -18.09 -5.89 19.79
CA ALA A 177 -18.34 -6.15 18.37
C ALA A 177 -18.88 -7.57 18.14
N GLY A 178 -18.38 -8.55 18.88
CA GLY A 178 -18.90 -9.93 18.86
C GLY A 178 -20.36 -10.00 19.32
N GLN A 179 -20.72 -9.32 20.40
CA GLN A 179 -22.12 -9.22 20.86
C GLN A 179 -23.01 -8.53 19.81
N MET A 180 -22.53 -7.43 19.21
CA MET A 180 -23.25 -6.70 18.18
C MET A 180 -23.47 -7.54 16.91
N LEU A 181 -22.56 -8.45 16.57
CA LEU A 181 -22.73 -9.38 15.47
C LEU A 181 -23.99 -10.24 15.64
N PHE A 182 -24.23 -10.73 16.86
CA PHE A 182 -25.40 -11.57 17.19
C PHE A 182 -26.67 -10.77 17.39
N VAL A 183 -26.60 -9.55 17.91
CA VAL A 183 -27.78 -8.75 18.28
C VAL A 183 -28.23 -7.86 17.12
N ALA A 184 -27.33 -7.18 16.46
CA ALA A 184 -27.60 -6.13 15.46
C ALA A 184 -27.07 -6.46 14.05
N GLY A 185 -26.39 -7.60 13.89
CA GLY A 185 -25.92 -8.10 12.60
C GLY A 185 -24.51 -7.62 12.19
N PRO A 186 -24.01 -8.12 11.04
CA PRO A 186 -22.62 -7.95 10.63
C PRO A 186 -22.23 -6.48 10.32
N LEU A 187 -23.16 -5.67 9.87
CA LEU A 187 -22.89 -4.26 9.59
C LEU A 187 -22.62 -3.45 10.88
N ALA A 188 -23.39 -3.70 11.94
CA ALA A 188 -23.18 -3.03 13.22
C ALA A 188 -21.86 -3.47 13.87
N ALA A 189 -21.53 -4.75 13.83
CA ALA A 189 -20.25 -5.26 14.30
C ALA A 189 -19.07 -4.65 13.53
N TRP A 190 -19.20 -4.50 12.20
CA TRP A 190 -18.21 -3.86 11.35
C TRP A 190 -18.00 -2.37 11.71
N GLU A 191 -19.05 -1.62 11.97
CA GLU A 191 -18.97 -0.20 12.37
C GLU A 191 -18.21 -0.04 13.70
N VAL A 192 -18.47 -0.90 14.68
CA VAL A 192 -17.73 -0.93 15.95
C VAL A 192 -16.25 -1.19 15.71
N LEU A 193 -15.91 -2.24 14.95
CA LEU A 193 -14.53 -2.58 14.61
C LEU A 193 -13.83 -1.47 13.81
N ARG A 194 -14.52 -0.90 12.84
CA ARG A 194 -14.01 0.21 12.02
C ARG A 194 -13.70 1.44 12.85
N THR A 195 -14.57 1.78 13.80
CA THR A 195 -14.37 2.92 14.69
C THR A 195 -13.18 2.69 15.62
N ALA A 196 -13.09 1.50 16.23
CA ALA A 196 -11.98 1.10 17.07
C ALA A 196 -10.63 1.11 16.33
N LEU A 197 -10.61 0.63 15.09
CA LEU A 197 -9.42 0.63 14.23
C LEU A 197 -9.00 2.06 13.82
N ARG A 198 -9.96 2.93 13.47
CA ARG A 198 -9.67 4.31 13.04
C ARG A 198 -9.12 5.18 14.17
N GLN A 199 -9.67 5.10 15.37
CA GLN A 199 -9.23 5.93 16.48
C GLN A 199 -7.76 5.71 16.88
N LYS A 200 -7.20 4.52 16.61
CA LYS A 200 -5.83 4.16 16.98
C LYS A 200 -4.84 4.03 15.83
N ALA A 201 -5.29 3.91 14.59
CA ALA A 201 -4.42 3.87 13.42
C ALA A 201 -3.61 5.17 13.23
N GLN A 202 -4.11 6.29 13.73
CA GLN A 202 -3.46 7.60 13.65
C GLN A 202 -2.30 7.80 14.62
N SER A 203 -2.05 6.89 15.56
CA SER A 203 -1.15 7.12 16.68
C SER A 203 0.08 6.20 16.75
N GLN A 204 0.38 5.38 15.75
CA GLN A 204 1.54 4.45 15.83
C GLN A 204 2.23 4.22 14.49
N PRO A 205 3.59 4.20 14.47
CA PRO A 205 4.35 3.83 13.27
C PRO A 205 4.00 2.39 12.87
N ALA A 206 3.66 2.20 11.59
CA ALA A 206 3.18 0.93 11.05
C ALA A 206 4.20 0.22 10.14
N ALA A 207 5.32 0.89 9.80
CA ALA A 207 6.30 0.35 8.85
C ALA A 207 6.86 -1.01 9.25
N TRP A 208 7.09 -1.27 10.55
CA TRP A 208 7.55 -2.58 11.01
C TRP A 208 6.52 -3.70 10.74
N LEU A 209 5.22 -3.36 10.80
CA LEU A 209 4.15 -4.30 10.47
C LEU A 209 4.18 -4.70 8.99
N LEU A 210 4.46 -3.72 8.13
CA LEU A 210 4.59 -3.94 6.69
C LEU A 210 5.95 -4.55 6.32
N ALA A 211 7.00 -4.28 7.10
CA ALA A 211 8.31 -4.88 6.90
C ALA A 211 8.35 -6.39 7.21
N LEU A 212 7.50 -6.87 8.15
CA LEU A 212 7.44 -8.29 8.49
C LEU A 212 7.14 -9.20 7.28
N PRO A 213 6.09 -8.98 6.47
CA PRO A 213 5.86 -9.82 5.29
C PRO A 213 7.00 -9.71 4.27
N GLY A 214 7.65 -8.54 4.14
CA GLY A 214 8.85 -8.39 3.32
C GLY A 214 10.03 -9.21 3.81
N ALA A 215 10.28 -9.22 5.11
CA ALA A 215 11.33 -10.04 5.72
C ALA A 215 11.04 -11.54 5.56
N LEU A 216 9.80 -11.97 5.84
CA LEU A 216 9.38 -13.36 5.63
C LEU A 216 9.48 -13.78 4.16
N ALA A 217 9.06 -12.92 3.23
CA ALA A 217 9.20 -13.20 1.79
C ALA A 217 10.67 -13.33 1.39
N THR A 218 11.56 -12.50 1.94
CA THR A 218 13.02 -12.58 1.68
C THR A 218 13.63 -13.89 2.15
N LEU A 219 13.08 -14.48 3.24
CA LEU A 219 13.57 -15.74 3.80
C LEU A 219 12.97 -16.97 3.13
N LEU A 220 11.69 -16.90 2.72
CA LEU A 220 10.89 -18.05 2.27
C LEU A 220 10.78 -18.16 0.74
N LEU A 221 10.88 -17.06 0.01
CA LEU A 221 10.76 -16.98 -1.45
C LEU A 221 12.11 -16.71 -2.09
#